data_2ece4452423ab83e6e0c4039311650f4
#
_entry.id   2ece4452423ab83e6e0c4039311650f4
#
_cell.length_a   1.000
_cell.length_b   1.000
_cell.length_c   1.000
_cell.angle_alpha   90.00
_cell.angle_beta   90.00
_cell.angle_gamma   90.00
#
_symmetry.space_group_name_H-M   'P 1'
#
loop_
_entity.id
_entity.type
_entity.pdbx_description
1 polymer ?
#
loop_
_entity_poly.entity_id
_entity_poly.type
_entity_poly.pdbx_seq_one_letter_code
_entity_poly.pdbx_strand_id
1 'polypeptide(L)'
;MRDLIQTTGMVLYAAPVGEFDKRLILLTGDRGKITAFARGAKRTGSLLRAASRPFAFGTFTLSETRDAYNLYGAEIENYFEGLEQDVECACYASYFAEFAEYFGREGLEAKEMLRLLYQSFRALLKPALPNKLVQRIFELKIMVIN
;
A
#
# COMPACT_ATOMS: atom_id res chain seq x y z
N MET A 1 -19.87 -8.84 18.60
CA MET A 1 -19.24 -7.53 18.26
C MET A 1 -17.88 -7.77 17.67
N ARG A 2 -17.59 -7.11 16.56
CA ARG A 2 -16.29 -7.25 15.91
C ARG A 2 -15.30 -6.27 16.49
N ASP A 3 -14.13 -6.76 16.80
CA ASP A 3 -13.05 -5.89 17.24
C ASP A 3 -12.41 -5.22 16.04
N LEU A 4 -12.35 -3.91 16.08
CA LEU A 4 -11.65 -3.15 15.05
C LEU A 4 -10.20 -2.95 15.46
N ILE A 5 -9.30 -3.09 14.51
CA ILE A 5 -7.89 -2.84 14.70
C ILE A 5 -7.45 -1.71 13.82
N GLN A 6 -6.41 -1.01 14.23
CA GLN A 6 -5.82 0.04 13.42
C GLN A 6 -4.37 -0.30 13.16
N THR A 7 -3.93 -0.12 11.93
CA THR A 7 -2.55 -0.41 11.56
C THR A 7 -2.09 0.59 10.51
N THR A 8 -0.83 0.96 10.59
CA THR A 8 -0.20 1.82 9.58
C THR A 8 0.22 0.95 8.40
N GLY A 9 -0.11 1.39 7.21
CA GLY A 9 0.21 0.61 6.03
C GLY A 9 0.07 1.39 4.73
N MET A 10 0.28 0.66 3.65
CA MET A 10 0.21 1.21 2.29
C MET A 10 -0.51 0.23 1.39
N VAL A 11 -1.34 0.75 0.50
CA VAL A 11 -2.00 -0.07 -0.51
C VAL A 11 -0.99 -0.40 -1.61
N LEU A 12 -0.64 -1.68 -1.73
CA LEU A 12 0.28 -2.13 -2.78
C LEU A 12 -0.45 -2.42 -4.08
N TYR A 13 -1.69 -2.89 -3.98
CA TYR A 13 -2.44 -3.36 -5.14
C TYR A 13 -3.93 -3.27 -4.83
N ALA A 14 -4.71 -2.92 -5.83
CA ALA A 14 -6.17 -2.85 -5.70
C ALA A 14 -6.80 -3.42 -6.96
N ALA A 15 -7.77 -4.31 -6.79
CA ALA A 15 -8.48 -4.91 -7.91
C ALA A 15 -9.98 -4.91 -7.63
N PRO A 16 -10.81 -4.70 -8.64
CA PRO A 16 -12.26 -4.78 -8.46
C PRO A 16 -12.67 -6.22 -8.15
N VAL A 17 -13.66 -6.36 -7.27
CA VAL A 17 -14.27 -7.65 -6.94
C VAL A 17 -15.77 -7.42 -7.00
N GLY A 18 -16.45 -8.13 -7.93
CA GLY A 18 -17.85 -7.90 -8.14
C GLY A 18 -18.11 -6.51 -8.67
N GLU A 19 -19.29 -5.98 -8.39
CA GLU A 19 -19.76 -4.74 -8.98
C GLU A 19 -19.31 -3.50 -8.21
N PHE A 20 -19.19 -3.61 -6.89
CA PHE A 20 -18.99 -2.44 -6.04
C PHE A 20 -17.79 -2.51 -5.13
N ASP A 21 -17.15 -3.66 -5.01
CA ASP A 21 -16.11 -3.90 -4.01
C ASP A 21 -14.71 -3.89 -4.64
N LYS A 22 -13.69 -3.73 -3.79
CA LYS A 22 -12.31 -3.87 -4.18
C LYS A 22 -11.59 -4.82 -3.22
N ARG A 23 -10.67 -5.58 -3.78
CA ARG A 23 -9.74 -6.40 -2.99
C ARG A 23 -8.40 -5.66 -2.97
N LEU A 24 -7.88 -5.44 -1.79
CA LEU A 24 -6.64 -4.72 -1.60
C LEU A 24 -5.57 -5.62 -1.05
N ILE A 25 -4.34 -5.40 -1.47
CA ILE A 25 -3.18 -5.96 -0.79
C ILE A 25 -2.51 -4.80 -0.09
N LEU A 26 -2.45 -4.89 1.24
CA LEU A 26 -1.87 -3.87 2.10
C LEU A 26 -0.56 -4.39 2.67
N LEU A 27 0.46 -3.54 2.69
CA LEU A 27 1.65 -3.80 3.48
C LEU A 27 1.51 -3.01 4.76
N THR A 28 1.41 -3.72 5.89
CA THR A 28 1.28 -3.09 7.20
C THR A 28 2.55 -3.28 8.00
N GLY A 29 2.82 -2.33 8.91
CA GLY A 29 4.05 -2.40 9.70
C GLY A 29 4.05 -3.57 10.67
N ASP A 30 2.96 -3.76 11.39
CA ASP A 30 2.89 -4.74 12.47
C ASP A 30 2.28 -6.08 12.08
N ARG A 31 1.55 -6.15 10.97
CA ARG A 31 0.89 -7.40 10.54
C ARG A 31 1.42 -7.94 9.21
N GLY A 32 2.37 -7.25 8.60
CA GLY A 32 2.94 -7.67 7.33
C GLY A 32 2.00 -7.46 6.16
N LYS A 33 2.10 -8.30 5.16
CA LYS A 33 1.26 -8.23 3.97
C LYS A 33 -0.07 -8.91 4.26
N ILE A 34 -1.16 -8.18 4.09
CA ILE A 34 -2.51 -8.71 4.34
C ILE A 34 -3.42 -8.41 3.15
N THR A 35 -4.48 -9.20 3.05
CA THR A 35 -5.54 -8.96 2.07
C THR A 35 -6.73 -8.34 2.79
N ALA A 36 -7.25 -7.24 2.25
CA ALA A 36 -8.39 -6.55 2.82
C ALA A 36 -9.45 -6.29 1.74
N PHE A 37 -10.70 -6.45 2.11
CA PHE A 37 -11.81 -6.18 1.21
C PHE A 37 -12.44 -4.84 1.58
N ALA A 38 -12.50 -3.95 0.60
CA ALA A 38 -13.13 -2.63 0.73
C ALA A 38 -14.51 -2.71 0.09
N ARG A 39 -15.51 -3.06 0.90
CA ARG A 39 -16.85 -3.25 0.40
C ARG A 39 -17.50 -1.93 0.03
N GLY A 40 -18.08 -1.89 -1.15
CA GLY A 40 -18.71 -0.68 -1.65
C GLY A 40 -17.74 0.41 -2.08
N ALA A 41 -16.44 0.12 -2.16
CA ALA A 41 -15.42 1.12 -2.48
C ALA A 41 -15.60 1.75 -3.86
N LYS A 42 -16.24 1.04 -4.79
CA LYS A 42 -16.46 1.55 -6.15
C LYS A 42 -17.72 2.42 -6.26
N ARG A 43 -18.54 2.46 -5.22
CA ARG A 43 -19.75 3.26 -5.25
C ARG A 43 -19.41 4.74 -5.20
N THR A 44 -20.20 5.54 -5.92
CA THR A 44 -20.05 6.99 -5.88
C THR A 44 -20.31 7.48 -4.46
N GLY A 45 -19.43 8.32 -3.95
CA GLY A 45 -19.55 8.86 -2.59
C GLY A 45 -19.06 7.96 -1.49
N SER A 46 -18.51 6.80 -1.81
CA SER A 46 -17.94 5.91 -0.78
C SER A 46 -16.73 6.54 -0.13
N LEU A 47 -16.67 6.49 1.20
CA LEU A 47 -15.51 6.96 1.95
C LEU A 47 -14.28 6.09 1.69
N LEU A 48 -14.47 4.87 1.22
CA LEU A 48 -13.36 3.95 0.94
C LEU A 48 -12.80 4.09 -0.46
N ARG A 49 -13.45 4.87 -1.32
CA ARG A 49 -13.04 4.98 -2.72
C ARG A 49 -11.62 5.54 -2.86
N ALA A 50 -11.33 6.65 -2.20
CA ALA A 50 -10.02 7.26 -2.25
C ALA A 50 -9.00 6.45 -1.45
N ALA A 51 -9.41 5.95 -0.28
CA ALA A 51 -8.52 5.19 0.60
C ALA A 51 -8.08 3.85 0.00
N SER A 52 -8.77 3.36 -1.01
CA SER A 52 -8.45 2.08 -1.65
C SER A 52 -7.64 2.26 -2.93
N ARG A 53 -7.05 3.43 -3.15
CA ARG A 53 -6.18 3.67 -4.32
C ARG A 53 -4.80 3.12 -4.06
N PRO A 54 -4.13 2.58 -5.09
CA PRO A 54 -2.73 2.16 -4.93
C PRO A 54 -1.86 3.30 -4.42
N PHE A 55 -0.91 2.96 -3.57
CA PHE A 55 0.07 3.84 -2.95
C PHE A 55 -0.45 4.69 -1.79
N ALA A 56 -1.74 4.65 -1.49
CA ALA A 56 -2.29 5.39 -0.35
C ALA A 56 -1.64 4.86 0.94
N PHE A 57 -1.06 5.77 1.72
CA PHE A 57 -0.35 5.46 2.96
C PHE A 57 -1.04 6.15 4.12
N GLY A 58 -1.27 5.42 5.17
CA GLY A 58 -1.88 5.98 6.37
C GLY A 58 -2.26 4.92 7.37
N THR A 59 -3.25 5.23 8.20
CA THR A 59 -3.76 4.31 9.21
C THR A 59 -5.07 3.71 8.72
N PHE A 60 -5.12 2.38 8.67
CA PHE A 60 -6.28 1.65 8.20
C PHE A 60 -7.01 1.00 9.36
N THR A 61 -8.32 1.14 9.37
CA THR A 61 -9.19 0.52 10.37
C THR A 61 -9.81 -0.73 9.77
N LEU A 62 -9.53 -1.88 10.36
CA LEU A 62 -9.84 -3.18 9.80
C LEU A 62 -10.52 -4.05 10.83
N SER A 63 -11.29 -5.04 10.36
CA SER A 63 -11.70 -6.15 11.20
C SER A 63 -11.15 -7.43 10.60
N GLU A 64 -10.70 -8.33 11.47
CA GLU A 64 -10.17 -9.61 11.05
C GLU A 64 -11.31 -10.58 10.75
N THR A 65 -11.24 -11.27 9.62
CA THR A 65 -12.14 -12.35 9.30
C THR A 65 -11.34 -13.65 9.27
N ARG A 66 -11.94 -14.74 8.86
CA ARG A 66 -11.28 -16.04 8.86
C ARG A 66 -10.01 -16.05 7.98
N ASP A 67 -10.10 -15.53 6.78
CA ASP A 67 -9.01 -15.64 5.80
C ASP A 67 -8.47 -14.28 5.35
N ALA A 68 -9.05 -13.19 5.81
CA ALA A 68 -8.69 -11.87 5.32
C ALA A 68 -9.13 -10.81 6.32
N TYR A 69 -9.20 -9.57 5.86
CA TYR A 69 -9.65 -8.43 6.66
C TYR A 69 -10.72 -7.68 5.88
N ASN A 70 -11.59 -6.99 6.61
CA ASN A 70 -12.52 -6.03 6.02
C ASN A 70 -12.06 -4.63 6.37
N LEU A 71 -12.00 -3.76 5.36
CA LEU A 71 -11.63 -2.36 5.57
C LEU A 71 -12.87 -1.56 5.93
N TYR A 72 -12.84 -0.89 7.08
CA TYR A 72 -13.93 -0.04 7.54
C TYR A 72 -13.66 1.44 7.35
N GLY A 73 -12.42 1.84 7.36
CA GLY A 73 -12.06 3.22 7.17
C GLY A 73 -10.56 3.39 7.12
N ALA A 74 -10.13 4.61 6.81
CA ALA A 74 -8.71 4.91 6.77
C ALA A 74 -8.51 6.41 6.92
N GLU A 75 -7.42 6.75 7.59
CA GLU A 75 -6.92 8.11 7.66
C GLU A 75 -5.66 8.15 6.82
N ILE A 76 -5.76 8.66 5.60
CA ILE A 76 -4.64 8.64 4.67
C ILE A 76 -3.78 9.87 4.88
N GLU A 77 -2.52 9.66 5.17
CA GLU A 77 -1.55 10.73 5.38
C GLU A 77 -0.93 11.19 4.06
N ASN A 78 -0.75 10.28 3.13
CA ASN A 78 -0.13 10.60 1.85
C ASN A 78 -0.69 9.68 0.76
N TYR A 79 -1.32 10.29 -0.24
CA TYR A 79 -1.85 9.54 -1.39
C TYR A 79 -0.82 9.34 -2.48
N PHE A 80 0.33 10.00 -2.40
CA PHE A 80 1.37 9.95 -3.43
C PHE A 80 0.81 10.25 -4.82
N GLU A 81 -0.07 11.23 -4.89
CA GLU A 81 -0.77 11.56 -6.14
C GLU A 81 0.18 11.90 -7.29
N GLY A 82 1.32 12.52 -6.99
CA GLY A 82 2.30 12.86 -8.00
C GLY A 82 2.87 11.68 -8.76
N LEU A 83 2.87 10.48 -8.15
CA LEU A 83 3.35 9.29 -8.81
C LEU A 83 2.48 8.89 -10.00
N GLU A 84 1.20 9.20 -9.94
CA GLU A 84 0.25 8.84 -11.01
C GLU A 84 0.29 9.82 -12.18
N GLN A 85 0.85 11.02 -11.97
CA GLN A 85 0.88 12.05 -12.99
C GLN A 85 2.02 11.88 -14.00
N ASP A 86 2.97 11.02 -13.68
CA ASP A 86 4.14 10.76 -14.52
C ASP A 86 4.23 9.25 -14.75
N VAL A 87 4.08 8.83 -16.01
CA VAL A 87 4.06 7.40 -16.34
C VAL A 87 5.33 6.70 -15.87
N GLU A 88 6.49 7.35 -16.03
CA GLU A 88 7.74 6.75 -15.59
C GLU A 88 7.77 6.54 -14.09
N CYS A 89 7.38 7.56 -13.31
CA CYS A 89 7.31 7.43 -11.84
C CYS A 89 6.33 6.33 -11.42
N ALA A 90 5.18 6.27 -12.07
CA ALA A 90 4.17 5.25 -11.75
C ALA A 90 4.72 3.84 -12.00
N CYS A 91 5.49 3.66 -13.08
CA CYS A 91 6.10 2.37 -13.38
C CYS A 91 7.13 1.97 -12.33
N TYR A 92 7.98 2.90 -11.89
CA TYR A 92 8.94 2.61 -10.83
C TYR A 92 8.23 2.30 -9.52
N ALA A 93 7.21 3.07 -9.17
CA ALA A 93 6.46 2.83 -7.94
C ALA A 93 5.81 1.46 -7.94
N SER A 94 5.20 1.07 -9.06
CA SER A 94 4.59 -0.25 -9.20
C SER A 94 5.63 -1.36 -9.09
N TYR A 95 6.80 -1.15 -9.66
CA TYR A 95 7.90 -2.10 -9.56
C TYR A 95 8.32 -2.30 -8.11
N PHE A 96 8.48 -1.20 -7.35
CA PHE A 96 8.84 -1.30 -5.93
C PHE A 96 7.74 -2.00 -5.13
N ALA A 97 6.49 -1.70 -5.42
CA ALA A 97 5.37 -2.34 -4.74
C ALA A 97 5.33 -3.85 -5.00
N GLU A 98 5.71 -4.28 -6.21
CA GLU A 98 5.77 -5.70 -6.53
C GLU A 98 6.81 -6.44 -5.69
N PHE A 99 7.96 -5.80 -5.41
CA PHE A 99 8.95 -6.38 -4.50
C PHE A 99 8.38 -6.57 -3.11
N ALA A 100 7.67 -5.54 -2.61
CA ALA A 100 7.08 -5.62 -1.28
C ALA A 100 6.00 -6.69 -1.22
N GLU A 101 5.22 -6.84 -2.28
CA GLU A 101 4.22 -7.89 -2.35
C GLU A 101 4.87 -9.27 -2.39
N TYR A 102 5.96 -9.40 -3.11
CA TYR A 102 6.67 -10.68 -3.23
C TYR A 102 7.30 -11.10 -1.91
N PHE A 103 7.96 -10.18 -1.22
CA PHE A 103 8.68 -10.51 0.01
C PHE A 103 7.83 -10.44 1.27
N GLY A 104 6.74 -9.69 1.24
CA GLY A 104 5.86 -9.55 2.40
C GLY A 104 5.17 -10.86 2.77
N ARG A 105 4.95 -11.05 4.07
CA ARG A 105 4.26 -12.24 4.58
C ARG A 105 3.25 -11.81 5.63
N GLU A 106 2.12 -12.47 5.64
CA GLU A 106 1.12 -12.23 6.68
C GLU A 106 1.67 -12.68 8.04
N GLY A 107 1.46 -11.86 9.05
CA GLY A 107 1.91 -12.15 10.39
C GLY A 107 3.35 -11.80 10.68
N LEU A 108 4.12 -11.42 9.66
CA LEU A 108 5.52 -11.02 9.83
C LEU A 108 5.63 -9.51 9.76
N GLU A 109 6.12 -8.90 10.84
CA GLU A 109 6.34 -7.46 10.89
C GLU A 109 7.12 -6.98 9.68
N ALA A 110 6.71 -5.85 9.11
CA ALA A 110 7.32 -5.30 7.91
C ALA A 110 7.55 -3.79 8.02
N LYS A 111 7.92 -3.32 9.21
CA LYS A 111 8.11 -1.88 9.45
C LYS A 111 9.23 -1.30 8.59
N GLU A 112 10.33 -2.03 8.47
CA GLU A 112 11.46 -1.56 7.66
C GLU A 112 11.13 -1.52 6.18
N MET A 113 10.43 -2.54 5.68
CA MET A 113 10.02 -2.58 4.28
C MET A 113 9.02 -1.46 3.98
N LEU A 114 8.09 -1.22 4.88
CA LEU A 114 7.11 -0.15 4.71
C LEU A 114 7.81 1.21 4.67
N ARG A 115 8.77 1.42 5.56
CA ARG A 115 9.57 2.66 5.57
C ARG A 115 10.35 2.83 4.27
N LEU A 116 10.96 1.75 3.79
CA LEU A 116 11.72 1.80 2.55
C LEU A 116 10.84 2.20 1.36
N LEU A 117 9.64 1.60 1.27
CA LEU A 117 8.69 1.97 0.22
C LEU A 117 8.30 3.44 0.30
N TYR A 118 7.96 3.90 1.50
CA TYR A 118 7.55 5.28 1.70
C TYR A 118 8.64 6.25 1.26
N GLN A 119 9.86 6.00 1.71
CA GLN A 119 10.99 6.87 1.37
C GLN A 119 11.33 6.81 -0.11
N SER A 120 11.23 5.63 -0.72
CA SER A 120 11.51 5.46 -2.15
C SER A 120 10.47 6.18 -3.00
N PHE A 121 9.21 6.11 -2.62
CA PHE A 121 8.15 6.84 -3.32
C PHE A 121 8.38 8.35 -3.24
N ARG A 122 8.76 8.84 -2.05
CA ARG A 122 9.09 10.26 -1.91
C ARG A 122 10.27 10.66 -2.77
N ALA A 123 11.28 9.78 -2.86
CA ALA A 123 12.46 10.04 -3.67
C ALA A 123 12.12 10.12 -5.16
N LEU A 124 11.20 9.28 -5.63
CA LEU A 124 10.75 9.33 -7.03
C LEU A 124 10.13 10.68 -7.40
N LEU A 125 9.56 11.38 -6.44
CA LEU A 125 8.91 12.65 -6.66
C LEU A 125 9.87 13.83 -6.63
N LYS A 126 11.15 13.62 -6.32
CA LYS A 126 12.15 14.68 -6.27
C LYS A 126 12.82 14.82 -7.62
N PRO A 127 12.65 15.97 -8.31
CA PRO A 127 13.25 16.14 -9.66
C PRO A 127 14.77 16.02 -9.68
N ALA A 128 15.43 16.35 -8.58
CA ALA A 128 16.89 16.30 -8.49
C ALA A 128 17.46 14.90 -8.45
N LEU A 129 16.64 13.87 -8.16
CA LEU A 129 17.09 12.50 -8.05
C LEU A 129 16.70 11.71 -9.30
N PRO A 130 17.67 11.15 -10.03
CA PRO A 130 17.34 10.28 -11.18
C PRO A 130 16.59 9.03 -10.69
N ASN A 131 15.56 8.64 -11.41
CA ASN A 131 14.77 7.46 -11.06
C ASN A 131 15.61 6.19 -11.02
N LYS A 132 16.59 6.07 -11.92
CA LYS A 132 17.50 4.93 -11.92
C LYS A 132 18.29 4.81 -10.62
N LEU A 133 18.71 5.94 -10.05
CA LEU A 133 19.42 5.94 -8.79
C LEU A 133 18.51 5.46 -7.67
N VAL A 134 17.29 5.96 -7.65
CA VAL A 134 16.31 5.53 -6.64
C VAL A 134 16.08 4.02 -6.73
N GLN A 135 15.97 3.50 -7.95
CA GLN A 135 15.80 2.07 -8.18
C GLN A 135 16.96 1.26 -7.60
N ARG A 136 18.19 1.67 -7.89
CA ARG A 136 19.37 0.95 -7.41
C ARG A 136 19.45 0.94 -5.89
N ILE A 137 19.16 2.07 -5.27
CA ILE A 137 19.18 2.17 -3.80
C ILE A 137 18.09 1.28 -3.21
N PHE A 138 16.89 1.30 -3.80
CA PHE A 138 15.79 0.45 -3.34
C PHE A 138 16.19 -1.03 -3.41
N GLU A 139 16.72 -1.46 -4.55
CA GLU A 139 17.10 -2.86 -4.76
C GLU A 139 18.14 -3.32 -3.74
N LEU A 140 19.14 -2.49 -3.48
CA LEU A 140 20.16 -2.83 -2.49
C LEU A 140 19.59 -2.92 -1.09
N LYS A 141 18.75 -1.97 -0.71
CA LYS A 141 18.18 -1.94 0.64
C LYS A 141 17.19 -3.06 0.89
N ILE A 142 16.37 -3.40 -0.10
CA ILE A 142 15.40 -4.47 0.11
C ILE A 142 16.08 -5.83 0.27
N MET A 143 17.22 -6.03 -0.35
CA MET A 143 17.99 -7.26 -0.18
C MET A 143 18.56 -7.39 1.23
N VAL A 144 18.93 -6.27 1.84
CA VAL A 144 19.46 -6.26 3.20
C VAL A 144 18.36 -6.52 4.23
N ILE A 145 17.17 -6.00 4.00
CA ILE A 145 16.03 -6.17 4.91
C ILE A 145 15.56 -7.63 4.93
N ASN A 146 15.60 -8.30 3.80
CA ASN A 146 15.15 -9.69 3.69
C ASN A 146 16.35 -10.69 3.68
#